data_2864257e183a85f46eb2331867b81bd9
#
_entry.id   2864257e183a85f46eb2331867b81bd9
#
_cell.length_a   1.000
_cell.length_b   1.000
_cell.length_c   1.000
_cell.angle_alpha   90.00
_cell.angle_beta   90.00
_cell.angle_gamma   90.00
#
_symmetry.space_group_name_H-M   'P 1'
#
loop_
_entity.id
_entity.type
_entity.pdbx_description
1 polymer ?
#
loop_
_entity_poly.entity_id
_entity_poly.type
_entity_poly.pdbx_seq_one_letter_code
_entity_poly.pdbx_strand_id
1 'polypeptide(L)'
;MNIKNIKDKLKNTKPKPMDYEVSFAVLVPLIEIDGELNLIYEVRSNSIEQPGEISFPGGRIEDGESPGEAAIRETSEELLLNKANIEIIAELNYASSKSGAFIFTFLGLIKDIDPYEIGYSIDEVSEVFFVPLSFFL
;
A
#
# COMPACT_ATOMS: atom_id res chain seq x y z
N MET A 1 -12.84 -12.97 7.74
CA MET A 1 -11.46 -13.21 7.23
C MET A 1 -10.47 -12.54 8.16
N ASN A 2 -9.39 -13.21 8.51
CA ASN A 2 -8.36 -12.67 9.39
C ASN A 2 -6.99 -12.72 8.69
N ILE A 3 -6.01 -12.07 9.30
CA ILE A 3 -4.66 -11.96 8.73
C ILE A 3 -4.00 -13.32 8.51
N LYS A 4 -4.19 -14.26 9.43
CA LYS A 4 -3.62 -15.61 9.28
C LYS A 4 -4.14 -16.29 8.01
N ASN A 5 -5.44 -16.22 7.76
CA ASN A 5 -6.04 -16.82 6.57
C ASN A 5 -5.51 -16.18 5.28
N ILE A 6 -5.31 -14.87 5.30
CA ILE A 6 -4.76 -14.14 4.15
C ILE A 6 -3.31 -14.58 3.90
N LYS A 7 -2.49 -14.64 4.95
CA LYS A 7 -1.10 -15.10 4.85
C LYS A 7 -1.01 -16.52 4.29
N ASP A 8 -1.86 -17.43 4.77
CA ASP A 8 -1.85 -18.82 4.33
C ASP A 8 -2.24 -18.96 2.86
N LYS A 9 -3.22 -18.18 2.40
CA LYS A 9 -3.66 -18.21 1.00
C LYS A 9 -2.63 -17.66 0.04
N LEU A 10 -1.84 -16.67 0.47
CA LEU A 10 -0.95 -15.92 -0.41
C LEU A 10 0.52 -16.29 -0.30
N LYS A 11 0.89 -17.12 0.67
CA LYS A 11 2.31 -17.45 0.94
C LYS A 11 3.07 -18.06 -0.24
N ASN A 12 2.37 -18.73 -1.16
CA ASN A 12 2.97 -19.36 -2.33
C ASN A 12 2.80 -18.53 -3.60
N THR A 13 2.20 -17.35 -3.49
CA THR A 13 2.00 -16.45 -4.63
C THR A 13 3.26 -15.61 -4.81
N LYS A 14 3.97 -15.81 -5.91
CA LYS A 14 5.18 -15.05 -6.22
C LYS A 14 5.12 -14.53 -7.64
N PRO A 15 5.02 -13.21 -7.84
CA PRO A 15 5.11 -12.65 -9.18
C PRO A 15 6.51 -12.81 -9.75
N LYS A 16 6.61 -12.95 -11.06
CA LYS A 16 7.90 -12.99 -11.75
C LYS A 16 8.33 -11.58 -12.14
N PRO A 17 9.53 -11.16 -11.78
CA PRO A 17 10.02 -9.86 -12.22
C PRO A 17 10.26 -9.86 -13.74
N MET A 18 10.00 -8.70 -14.34
CA MET A 18 10.29 -8.44 -15.75
C MET A 18 11.13 -7.16 -15.83
N ASP A 19 11.89 -7.03 -16.91
CA ASP A 19 12.71 -5.84 -17.10
C ASP A 19 11.88 -4.67 -17.61
N TYR A 20 11.70 -3.67 -16.76
CA TYR A 20 11.03 -2.42 -17.09
C TYR A 20 11.94 -1.26 -16.69
N GLU A 21 11.96 -0.20 -17.51
CA GLU A 21 12.78 0.99 -17.21
C GLU A 21 12.31 1.73 -15.97
N VAL A 22 10.97 1.74 -15.74
CA VAL A 22 10.39 2.43 -14.60
C VAL A 22 9.51 1.46 -13.85
N SER A 23 9.73 1.37 -12.56
CA SER A 23 8.96 0.49 -11.69
C SER A 23 8.39 1.26 -10.51
N PHE A 24 7.19 0.88 -10.12
CA PHE A 24 6.47 1.44 -8.97
C PHE A 24 6.14 0.32 -7.99
N ALA A 25 6.03 0.68 -6.72
CA ALA A 25 5.59 -0.23 -5.68
C ALA A 25 4.38 0.38 -4.96
N VAL A 26 3.37 -0.43 -4.74
CA VAL A 26 2.11 -0.03 -4.10
C VAL A 26 1.85 -0.98 -2.93
N LEU A 27 1.43 -0.43 -1.81
CA LEU A 27 1.01 -1.22 -0.65
C LEU A 27 -0.51 -1.12 -0.50
N VAL A 28 -1.16 -2.28 -0.41
CA VAL A 28 -2.57 -2.36 -0.04
C VAL A 28 -2.60 -2.51 1.48
N PRO A 29 -2.91 -1.45 2.25
CA PRO A 29 -2.75 -1.48 3.69
C PRO A 29 -4.00 -1.96 4.39
N LEU A 30 -3.83 -2.98 5.23
CA LEU A 30 -4.86 -3.48 6.14
C LEU A 30 -4.59 -2.96 7.53
N ILE A 31 -5.64 -2.60 8.25
CA ILE A 31 -5.58 -2.22 9.65
C ILE A 31 -6.78 -2.79 10.38
N GLU A 32 -6.58 -3.25 11.61
CA GLU A 32 -7.68 -3.74 12.43
C GLU A 32 -8.29 -2.58 13.23
N ILE A 33 -9.60 -2.42 13.11
CA ILE A 33 -10.37 -1.43 13.84
C ILE A 33 -11.53 -2.16 14.50
N ASP A 34 -11.58 -2.13 15.83
CA ASP A 34 -12.61 -2.79 16.62
C ASP A 34 -12.81 -4.28 16.25
N GLY A 35 -11.70 -4.98 16.05
CA GLY A 35 -11.70 -6.41 15.72
C GLY A 35 -11.99 -6.72 14.26
N GLU A 36 -12.13 -5.73 13.41
CA GLU A 36 -12.46 -5.90 12.00
C GLU A 36 -11.35 -5.31 11.11
N LEU A 37 -10.97 -6.05 10.07
CA LEU A 37 -9.98 -5.56 9.11
C LEU A 37 -10.58 -4.54 8.17
N ASN A 38 -9.83 -3.45 7.98
CA ASN A 38 -10.19 -2.35 7.08
C ASN A 38 -9.06 -2.11 6.10
N LEU A 39 -9.40 -1.63 4.92
CA LEU A 39 -8.44 -1.10 3.96
C LEU A 39 -8.28 0.40 4.19
N ILE A 40 -7.06 0.90 4.03
CA ILE A 40 -6.78 2.34 4.10
C ILE A 40 -6.66 2.88 2.68
N TYR A 41 -7.47 3.87 2.35
CA TYR A 41 -7.42 4.56 1.07
C TYR A 41 -6.94 5.99 1.24
N GLU A 42 -6.27 6.49 0.21
CA GLU A 42 -5.85 7.88 0.11
C GLU A 42 -6.60 8.58 -1.01
N VAL A 43 -6.87 9.87 -0.81
CA VAL A 43 -7.30 10.76 -1.89
C VAL A 43 -6.09 11.61 -2.27
N ARG A 44 -5.70 11.60 -3.53
CA ARG A 44 -4.53 12.33 -4.03
C ARG A 44 -4.75 13.84 -3.88
N SER A 45 -3.70 14.55 -3.47
CA SER A 45 -3.79 15.99 -3.29
C SER A 45 -3.87 16.71 -4.64
N ASN A 46 -4.28 17.99 -4.62
CA ASN A 46 -4.33 18.82 -5.81
C ASN A 46 -2.94 19.24 -6.31
N SER A 47 -1.90 19.01 -5.53
CA SER A 47 -0.52 19.41 -5.83
C SER A 47 0.25 18.39 -6.65
N ILE A 48 -0.31 17.20 -6.88
CA ILE A 48 0.36 16.12 -7.61
C ILE A 48 -0.47 15.66 -8.79
N GLU A 49 0.08 14.75 -9.60
CA GLU A 49 -0.62 14.16 -10.74
C GLU A 49 -1.88 13.42 -10.30
N GLN A 50 -2.89 13.41 -11.17
CA GLN A 50 -4.17 12.77 -10.93
C GLN A 50 -4.84 13.24 -9.63
N PRO A 51 -5.05 14.58 -9.48
CA PRO A 51 -5.63 15.10 -8.24
C PRO A 51 -7.03 14.56 -7.98
N GLY A 52 -7.33 14.30 -6.71
CA GLY A 52 -8.66 13.84 -6.29
C GLY A 52 -8.93 12.36 -6.53
N GLU A 53 -8.03 11.62 -7.17
CA GLU A 53 -8.21 10.19 -7.36
C GLU A 53 -7.99 9.43 -6.04
N ILE A 54 -8.75 8.36 -5.88
CA ILE A 54 -8.61 7.45 -4.75
C ILE A 54 -7.57 6.40 -5.10
N SER A 55 -6.61 6.17 -4.21
CA SER A 55 -5.53 5.23 -4.44
C SER A 55 -5.04 4.60 -3.14
N PHE A 56 -4.15 3.61 -3.29
CA PHE A 56 -3.36 3.08 -2.19
C PHE A 56 -2.00 3.79 -2.15
N PRO A 57 -1.33 3.84 -1.00
CA PRO A 57 0.00 4.43 -0.92
C PRO A 57 0.99 3.69 -1.82
N GLY A 58 1.87 4.45 -2.43
CA GLY A 58 2.89 3.90 -3.30
C GLY A 58 3.62 4.97 -4.09
N GLY A 59 4.62 4.55 -4.82
CA GLY A 59 5.41 5.43 -5.64
C GLY A 59 6.55 4.70 -6.35
N ARG A 60 7.44 5.48 -6.90
CA ARG A 60 8.55 5.00 -7.72
C ARG A 60 9.60 4.28 -6.86
N ILE A 61 10.07 3.14 -7.37
CA ILE A 61 11.18 2.42 -6.75
C ILE A 61 12.47 3.16 -7.08
N GLU A 62 13.26 3.47 -6.04
CA GLU A 62 14.52 4.17 -6.19
C GLU A 62 15.67 3.18 -6.40
N ASP A 63 16.79 3.67 -6.94
CA ASP A 63 17.97 2.85 -7.17
C ASP A 63 18.48 2.22 -5.87
N GLY A 64 18.76 0.92 -5.92
CA GLY A 64 19.25 0.18 -4.75
C GLY A 64 18.18 -0.27 -3.77
N GLU A 65 16.93 0.07 -4.04
CA GLU A 65 15.80 -0.25 -3.21
C GLU A 65 15.05 -1.46 -3.78
N SER A 66 14.67 -2.42 -2.91
CA SER A 66 13.78 -3.50 -3.35
C SER A 66 12.36 -2.98 -3.51
N PRO A 67 11.50 -3.67 -4.28
CA PRO A 67 10.10 -3.27 -4.38
C PRO A 67 9.38 -3.19 -3.03
N GLY A 68 9.62 -4.16 -2.14
CA GLY A 68 9.03 -4.15 -0.80
C GLY A 68 9.50 -2.99 0.04
N GLU A 69 10.78 -2.67 -0.03
CA GLU A 69 11.34 -1.50 0.68
C GLU A 69 10.71 -0.19 0.18
N ALA A 70 10.51 -0.08 -1.14
CA ALA A 70 9.85 1.09 -1.73
C ALA A 70 8.40 1.23 -1.26
N ALA A 71 7.66 0.12 -1.22
CA ALA A 71 6.27 0.13 -0.75
C ALA A 71 6.18 0.60 0.71
N ILE A 72 7.08 0.11 1.56
CA ILE A 72 7.13 0.51 2.98
C ILE A 72 7.52 1.99 3.10
N ARG A 73 8.54 2.42 2.37
CA ARG A 73 9.01 3.81 2.42
C ARG A 73 7.91 4.78 2.01
N GLU A 74 7.27 4.53 0.86
CA GLU A 74 6.21 5.39 0.35
C GLU A 74 5.02 5.44 1.32
N THR A 75 4.62 4.30 1.88
CA THR A 75 3.54 4.25 2.85
C THR A 75 3.89 5.02 4.11
N SER A 76 5.12 4.87 4.61
CA SER A 76 5.64 5.59 5.76
C SER A 76 5.59 7.11 5.55
N GLU A 77 6.00 7.56 4.37
CA GLU A 77 6.00 8.99 4.02
C GLU A 77 4.59 9.57 3.87
N GLU A 78 3.72 8.85 3.16
CA GLU A 78 2.38 9.35 2.82
C GLU A 78 1.42 9.31 4.01
N LEU A 79 1.49 8.28 4.85
CA LEU A 79 0.61 8.12 6.01
C LEU A 79 1.27 8.54 7.34
N LEU A 80 2.47 9.12 7.29
CA LEU A 80 3.23 9.57 8.46
C LEU A 80 3.38 8.47 9.51
N LEU A 81 3.73 7.27 9.05
CA LEU A 81 3.92 6.10 9.90
C LEU A 81 5.41 5.79 10.08
N ASN A 82 5.74 5.17 11.20
CA ASN A 82 7.03 4.54 11.38
C ASN A 82 7.07 3.29 10.50
N LYS A 83 8.21 3.00 9.89
CA LYS A 83 8.36 1.77 9.09
C LYS A 83 8.10 0.52 9.92
N ALA A 84 8.40 0.55 11.21
CA ALA A 84 8.13 -0.55 12.13
C ALA A 84 6.63 -0.86 12.30
N ASN A 85 5.76 0.09 11.96
CA ASN A 85 4.30 -0.11 11.98
C ASN A 85 3.77 -0.82 10.73
N ILE A 86 4.65 -1.11 9.76
CA ILE A 86 4.24 -1.64 8.46
C ILE A 86 4.87 -3.02 8.26
N GLU A 87 4.04 -4.04 8.16
CA GLU A 87 4.49 -5.40 7.89
C GLU A 87 3.99 -5.85 6.52
N ILE A 88 4.90 -6.27 5.64
CA ILE A 88 4.52 -6.89 4.36
C ILE A 88 4.03 -8.30 4.66
N ILE A 89 2.80 -8.60 4.25
CA ILE A 89 2.18 -9.92 4.44
C ILE A 89 2.42 -10.80 3.22
N ALA A 90 2.28 -10.23 2.01
CA ALA A 90 2.40 -10.99 0.76
C ALA A 90 2.68 -10.06 -0.41
N GLU A 91 3.31 -10.61 -1.44
CA GLU A 91 3.37 -9.98 -2.74
C GLU A 91 2.14 -10.41 -3.52
N LEU A 92 1.44 -9.46 -4.12
CA LEU A 92 0.30 -9.71 -4.97
C LEU A 92 0.75 -9.75 -6.44
N ASN A 93 -0.17 -10.06 -7.35
CA ASN A 93 0.14 -10.07 -8.76
C ASN A 93 0.58 -8.69 -9.23
N TYR A 94 1.62 -8.65 -10.05
CA TYR A 94 2.08 -7.40 -10.64
C TYR A 94 1.23 -7.01 -11.84
N ALA A 95 1.29 -5.73 -12.20
CA ALA A 95 0.61 -5.21 -13.38
C ALA A 95 1.56 -4.30 -14.16
N SER A 96 1.32 -4.16 -15.46
CA SER A 96 2.01 -3.17 -16.27
C SER A 96 1.02 -2.10 -16.70
N SER A 97 1.47 -0.85 -16.68
CA SER A 97 0.66 0.27 -17.13
C SER A 97 0.79 0.44 -18.65
N LYS A 98 -0.14 1.20 -19.25
CA LYS A 98 -0.09 1.54 -20.67
C LYS A 98 1.15 2.33 -21.06
N SER A 99 1.76 3.03 -20.11
CA SER A 99 2.98 3.81 -20.32
C SER A 99 4.27 2.98 -20.22
N GLY A 100 4.18 1.66 -20.03
CA GLY A 100 5.34 0.78 -19.91
C GLY A 100 5.93 0.71 -18.51
N ALA A 101 5.27 1.26 -17.51
CA ALA A 101 5.68 1.12 -16.13
C ALA A 101 5.24 -0.23 -15.56
N PHE A 102 6.08 -0.82 -14.72
CA PHE A 102 5.77 -2.04 -14.01
C PHE A 102 5.38 -1.71 -12.57
N ILE A 103 4.30 -2.31 -12.08
CA ILE A 103 3.77 -2.03 -10.74
C ILE A 103 3.82 -3.30 -9.90
N PHE A 104 4.64 -3.26 -8.84
CA PHE A 104 4.67 -4.30 -7.82
C PHE A 104 3.65 -3.94 -6.74
N THR A 105 2.78 -4.88 -6.40
CA THR A 105 1.73 -4.66 -5.40
C THR A 105 1.93 -5.60 -4.22
N PHE A 106 1.87 -5.05 -3.02
CA PHE A 106 2.04 -5.79 -1.77
C PHE A 106 0.81 -5.64 -0.90
N LEU A 107 0.47 -6.69 -0.18
CA LEU A 107 -0.49 -6.62 0.90
C LEU A 107 0.28 -6.37 2.19
N GLY A 108 -0.07 -5.32 2.93
CA GLY A 108 0.61 -4.96 4.16
C GLY A 108 -0.34 -4.83 5.33
N LEU A 109 0.18 -5.05 6.53
CA LEU A 109 -0.54 -4.84 7.77
C LEU A 109 0.04 -3.62 8.48
N ILE A 110 -0.83 -2.67 8.81
CA ILE A 110 -0.49 -1.54 9.66
C ILE A 110 -0.82 -1.95 11.09
N LYS A 111 0.17 -1.90 11.97
CA LYS A 111 0.09 -2.45 13.32
C LYS A 111 0.69 -1.52 14.37
N ASP A 112 0.34 -1.76 15.62
CA ASP A 112 0.90 -1.07 16.78
C ASP A 112 0.67 0.45 16.75
N ILE A 113 -0.44 0.88 16.19
CA ILE A 113 -0.86 2.28 16.15
C ILE A 113 -2.37 2.38 16.25
N ASP A 114 -2.85 3.42 16.91
CA ASP A 114 -4.28 3.73 16.94
C ASP A 114 -4.70 4.20 15.53
N PRO A 115 -5.70 3.54 14.91
CA PRO A 115 -6.16 3.94 13.57
C PRO A 115 -6.51 5.42 13.45
N TYR A 116 -7.06 6.00 14.50
CA TYR A 116 -7.49 7.40 14.49
C TYR A 116 -6.34 8.40 14.65
N GLU A 117 -5.12 7.90 14.90
CA GLU A 117 -3.90 8.72 15.00
C GLU A 117 -3.08 8.71 13.69
N ILE A 118 -3.53 7.98 12.67
CA ILE A 118 -2.84 7.97 11.38
C ILE A 118 -2.98 9.33 10.71
N GLY A 119 -1.82 9.94 10.40
CA GLY A 119 -1.76 11.20 9.69
C GLY A 119 -1.58 11.01 8.19
N TYR A 120 -1.31 12.10 7.50
CA TYR A 120 -0.95 12.03 6.09
C TYR A 120 -0.17 13.27 5.68
N SER A 121 0.67 13.09 4.67
CA SER A 121 1.47 14.17 4.09
C SER A 121 0.57 15.05 3.22
N ILE A 122 0.35 16.28 3.61
CA ILE A 122 -0.56 17.20 2.92
C ILE A 122 -0.08 17.57 1.51
N ASP A 123 1.21 17.39 1.22
CA ASP A 123 1.76 17.65 -0.11
C ASP A 123 1.30 16.60 -1.14
N GLU A 124 1.04 15.38 -0.70
CA GLU A 124 0.70 14.27 -1.59
C GLU A 124 -0.70 13.74 -1.38
N VAL A 125 -1.26 13.90 -0.19
CA VAL A 125 -2.54 13.31 0.23
C VAL A 125 -3.45 14.40 0.77
N SER A 126 -4.70 14.44 0.32
CA SER A 126 -5.69 15.39 0.83
C SER A 126 -6.62 14.79 1.88
N GLU A 127 -6.78 13.46 1.88
CA GLU A 127 -7.68 12.76 2.79
C GLU A 127 -7.30 11.29 2.89
N VAL A 128 -7.53 10.70 4.05
CA VAL A 128 -7.38 9.27 4.29
C VAL A 128 -8.69 8.75 4.86
N PHE A 129 -9.14 7.59 4.39
CA PHE A 129 -10.35 6.97 4.93
C PHE A 129 -10.22 5.45 4.96
N PHE A 130 -11.08 4.82 5.77
CA PHE A 130 -11.07 3.37 5.99
C PHE A 130 -12.33 2.75 5.41
N VAL A 131 -12.17 1.57 4.79
CA VAL A 131 -13.30 0.79 4.30
C VAL A 131 -13.19 -0.63 4.87
N PRO A 132 -14.20 -1.11 5.59
CA PRO A 132 -14.17 -2.48 6.10
C PRO A 132 -13.96 -3.49 4.97
N LEU A 133 -13.08 -4.47 5.20
CA LEU A 133 -12.83 -5.50 4.21
C LEU A 133 -14.11 -6.28 3.86
N SER A 134 -15.01 -6.42 4.83
CA SER A 134 -16.31 -7.07 4.63
C SER A 134 -17.19 -6.39 3.58
N PHE A 135 -16.93 -5.12 3.29
CA PHE A 135 -17.65 -4.40 2.23
C PHE A 135 -17.45 -5.05 0.85
N PHE A 136 -16.31 -5.70 0.64
CA PHE A 136 -15.94 -6.32 -0.64
C PHE A 136 -16.23 -7.82 -0.70
N LEU A 137 -16.67 -8.43 0.38
CA LEU A 137 -16.84 -9.89 0.48
C LEU A 137 -18.30 -10.35 0.39
#